data_0d816d935ba971dc70d8df9608e65a68
#
_entry.id   0d816d935ba971dc70d8df9608e65a68
#
_cell.length_a   1.000
_cell.length_b   1.000
_cell.length_c   1.000
_cell.angle_alpha   90.00
_cell.angle_beta   90.00
_cell.angle_gamma   90.00
#
_symmetry.space_group_name_H-M   'P 1'
#
loop_
_entity.id
_entity.type
_entity.pdbx_description
1 polymer ?
#
loop_
_entity_poly.entity_id
_entity_poly.type
_entity_poly.pdbx_seq_one_letter_code
_entity_poly.pdbx_strand_id
1 'polypeptide(L)'
;GWSGLGEDSRVGQMLNVGGETFEVAEVYTRNNGHSQYGVRQIRYEIYSEPYWEYVTEKVGMNGSIYAQSFLVAQPMLMTSIDLHFAKVGLDGDVHVAVVEVSTGGTPLFDRVLAISTIEHKDMAVGWVNCVMPYTLMESGKRYAIVTVTTGAHALSVSTGNKYTGGTQFICTDGVFAQGSMDIDFCFRVNGARYHSPRTVIPMQALNLADGMTQIDMLFSGWVPGGTALVWEIRPIGTTAWVELDDGDPTTNPLVGLPASVELRLVMVGTADLQPMIQLDAKAVSRVARNRTNMKAVTKAFDFGISTSAIVTQYTLDAFDPAHHTFTPRIMVGNNVIAPGTTVVTTDPNNPARRTFVSTYSLGAATQNARMHFAAN
;
A
#
# COMPACT_ATOMS: atom_id res chain seq x y z
N GLY A 1 -42.16 -0.08 -6.48
CA GLY A 1 -41.82 -1.18 -5.58
C GLY A 1 -40.80 -2.10 -6.27
N TRP A 2 -39.88 -2.64 -5.54
CA TRP A 2 -38.91 -3.60 -6.03
C TRP A 2 -39.60 -4.93 -6.32
N SER A 3 -39.87 -5.21 -7.61
CA SER A 3 -40.43 -6.48 -8.05
C SER A 3 -39.30 -7.53 -8.02
N GLY A 4 -39.49 -8.62 -7.30
CA GLY A 4 -38.53 -9.70 -7.19
C GLY A 4 -37.98 -9.96 -5.77
N LEU A 5 -38.31 -9.09 -4.81
CA LEU A 5 -38.11 -9.37 -3.37
C LEU A 5 -39.38 -9.95 -2.78
N GLY A 6 -39.31 -11.15 -2.24
CA GLY A 6 -40.39 -11.87 -1.54
C GLY A 6 -39.90 -12.42 -0.20
N GLU A 7 -40.79 -13.04 0.56
CA GLU A 7 -40.46 -13.63 1.88
C GLU A 7 -39.33 -14.66 1.82
N ASP A 8 -39.10 -15.27 0.64
CA ASP A 8 -38.05 -16.28 0.40
C ASP A 8 -36.73 -15.72 -0.16
N SER A 9 -36.59 -14.38 -0.26
CA SER A 9 -35.38 -13.77 -0.80
C SER A 9 -34.18 -14.01 0.13
N ARG A 10 -33.05 -14.43 -0.45
CA ARG A 10 -31.84 -14.84 0.28
C ARG A 10 -30.66 -13.96 -0.07
N VAL A 11 -29.69 -13.87 0.85
CA VAL A 11 -28.41 -13.23 0.61
C VAL A 11 -27.73 -13.87 -0.60
N GLY A 12 -27.22 -13.06 -1.51
CA GLY A 12 -26.64 -13.46 -2.79
C GLY A 12 -27.62 -13.54 -3.97
N GLN A 13 -28.93 -13.33 -3.72
CA GLN A 13 -29.91 -13.30 -4.80
C GLN A 13 -29.72 -12.06 -5.66
N MET A 14 -29.66 -12.25 -6.98
CA MET A 14 -29.51 -11.17 -7.96
C MET A 14 -30.88 -10.65 -8.40
N LEU A 15 -31.02 -9.35 -8.48
CA LEU A 15 -32.23 -8.65 -8.89
C LEU A 15 -31.91 -7.69 -10.03
N ASN A 16 -32.75 -7.68 -11.07
CA ASN A 16 -32.68 -6.69 -12.14
C ASN A 16 -33.84 -5.70 -12.02
N VAL A 17 -33.52 -4.45 -11.77
CA VAL A 17 -34.52 -3.39 -11.59
C VAL A 17 -34.14 -2.20 -12.46
N GLY A 18 -35.00 -1.85 -13.44
CA GLY A 18 -34.77 -0.69 -14.32
C GLY A 18 -33.53 -0.79 -15.21
N GLY A 19 -33.04 -2.00 -15.50
CA GLY A 19 -31.82 -2.24 -16.29
C GLY A 19 -30.54 -2.27 -15.45
N GLU A 20 -30.65 -2.09 -14.15
CA GLU A 20 -29.52 -2.18 -13.21
C GLU A 20 -29.57 -3.49 -12.41
N THR A 21 -28.40 -4.04 -12.11
CA THR A 21 -28.27 -5.28 -11.33
C THR A 21 -27.98 -4.97 -9.87
N PHE A 22 -28.72 -5.62 -8.98
CA PHE A 22 -28.55 -5.52 -7.54
C PHE A 22 -28.40 -6.91 -6.93
N GLU A 23 -27.70 -7.00 -5.82
CA GLU A 23 -27.58 -8.21 -5.02
C GLU A 23 -28.17 -7.98 -3.64
N VAL A 24 -28.91 -8.96 -3.13
CA VAL A 24 -29.36 -8.95 -1.73
C VAL A 24 -28.14 -9.19 -0.84
N ALA A 25 -27.68 -8.17 -0.14
CA ALA A 25 -26.50 -8.22 0.71
C ALA A 25 -26.82 -8.69 2.12
N GLU A 26 -28.00 -8.30 2.64
CA GLU A 26 -28.43 -8.57 4.00
C GLU A 26 -29.95 -8.79 4.07
N VAL A 27 -30.38 -9.66 4.97
CA VAL A 27 -31.80 -9.91 5.26
C VAL A 27 -32.03 -9.70 6.75
N TYR A 28 -32.89 -8.75 7.09
CA TYR A 28 -33.27 -8.45 8.47
C TYR A 28 -34.72 -8.89 8.71
N THR A 29 -34.95 -9.74 9.68
CA THR A 29 -36.30 -10.11 10.11
C THR A 29 -36.71 -9.25 11.30
N ARG A 30 -37.79 -8.48 11.18
CA ARG A 30 -38.37 -7.73 12.30
C ARG A 30 -39.35 -8.59 13.08
N ASN A 31 -39.57 -8.25 14.36
CA ASN A 31 -40.50 -8.95 15.29
C ASN A 31 -41.98 -8.96 14.83
N ASN A 32 -42.33 -8.24 13.74
CA ASN A 32 -43.68 -8.19 13.15
C ASN A 32 -43.85 -9.08 11.90
N GLY A 33 -42.92 -9.99 11.63
CA GLY A 33 -43.00 -10.94 10.50
C GLY A 33 -42.65 -10.37 9.11
N HIS A 34 -42.29 -9.10 9.02
CA HIS A 34 -41.85 -8.51 7.74
C HIS A 34 -40.31 -8.48 7.64
N SER A 35 -39.79 -9.00 6.53
CA SER A 35 -38.37 -8.95 6.22
C SER A 35 -37.99 -7.61 5.58
N GLN A 36 -36.86 -7.07 5.99
CA GLN A 36 -36.20 -5.94 5.32
C GLN A 36 -34.92 -6.44 4.64
N TYR A 37 -34.64 -5.92 3.46
CA TYR A 37 -33.51 -6.35 2.66
C TYR A 37 -32.55 -5.18 2.46
N GLY A 38 -31.28 -5.42 2.80
CA GLY A 38 -30.17 -4.57 2.36
C GLY A 38 -29.75 -5.01 0.96
N VAL A 39 -29.82 -4.13 -0.03
CA VAL A 39 -29.41 -4.42 -1.40
C VAL A 39 -28.22 -3.55 -1.78
N ARG A 40 -27.26 -4.10 -2.50
CA ARG A 40 -26.15 -3.37 -3.10
C ARG A 40 -26.25 -3.40 -4.60
N GLN A 41 -26.00 -2.26 -5.24
CA GLN A 41 -25.91 -2.18 -6.69
C GLN A 41 -24.61 -2.80 -7.16
N ILE A 42 -24.68 -3.72 -8.13
CA ILE A 42 -23.51 -4.27 -8.79
C ILE A 42 -23.33 -3.53 -10.10
N ARG A 43 -22.26 -2.77 -10.21
CA ARG A 43 -21.78 -2.21 -11.45
C ARG A 43 -20.61 -3.05 -11.94
N TYR A 44 -20.75 -3.59 -13.12
CA TYR A 44 -19.62 -4.17 -13.84
C TYR A 44 -18.94 -3.03 -14.58
N GLU A 45 -17.83 -2.53 -14.04
CA GLU A 45 -16.91 -1.72 -14.82
C GLU A 45 -15.97 -2.71 -15.53
N ILE A 46 -16.10 -2.80 -16.84
CA ILE A 46 -15.15 -3.52 -17.67
C ILE A 46 -13.91 -2.64 -17.73
N TYR A 47 -12.92 -2.95 -16.89
CA TYR A 47 -11.57 -2.44 -17.08
C TYR A 47 -10.94 -3.22 -18.22
N SER A 48 -10.97 -2.65 -19.41
CA SER A 48 -10.04 -3.06 -20.46
C SER A 48 -8.69 -2.41 -20.13
N GLU A 49 -7.71 -3.19 -19.74
CA GLU A 49 -6.35 -2.68 -19.58
C GLU A 49 -5.81 -2.26 -20.95
N PRO A 50 -5.45 -0.97 -21.14
CA PRO A 50 -5.24 -0.40 -22.48
C PRO A 50 -4.04 -0.95 -23.26
N TYR A 51 -3.14 -1.73 -22.63
CA TYR A 51 -1.94 -2.18 -23.34
C TYR A 51 -2.22 -3.40 -24.26
N TRP A 52 -3.20 -4.26 -23.96
CA TRP A 52 -3.60 -5.34 -24.84
C TRP A 52 -4.41 -4.81 -26.03
N GLU A 53 -5.24 -3.82 -25.79
CA GLU A 53 -5.95 -3.10 -26.84
C GLU A 53 -4.96 -2.42 -27.81
N TYR A 54 -3.86 -1.87 -27.26
CA TYR A 54 -2.79 -1.25 -28.04
C TYR A 54 -2.02 -2.25 -28.91
N VAL A 55 -1.75 -3.45 -28.39
CA VAL A 55 -1.05 -4.53 -29.11
C VAL A 55 -1.98 -5.19 -30.14
N THR A 56 -3.26 -5.37 -29.84
CA THR A 56 -4.22 -6.02 -30.73
C THR A 56 -4.78 -5.13 -31.82
N GLU A 57 -4.96 -3.82 -31.58
CA GLU A 57 -5.49 -2.91 -32.59
C GLU A 57 -4.45 -2.34 -33.56
N LYS A 58 -3.20 -2.17 -33.13
CA LYS A 58 -2.14 -1.55 -33.94
C LYS A 58 -1.20 -2.51 -34.63
N VAL A 59 -1.11 -3.73 -34.13
CA VAL A 59 -0.34 -4.79 -34.77
C VAL A 59 -1.32 -5.63 -35.53
N GLY A 60 -1.60 -5.24 -36.77
CA GLY A 60 -2.21 -6.16 -37.70
C GLY A 60 -1.33 -7.41 -37.70
N MET A 61 -1.84 -8.49 -37.09
CA MET A 61 -1.11 -9.74 -36.85
C MET A 61 -0.81 -10.44 -38.18
N ASN A 62 0.04 -9.83 -39.01
CA ASN A 62 0.59 -10.46 -40.19
C ASN A 62 1.81 -11.33 -39.86
N GLY A 63 2.13 -11.53 -38.58
CA GLY A 63 3.25 -12.31 -38.13
C GLY A 63 2.97 -13.13 -36.88
N SER A 64 3.77 -14.13 -36.65
CA SER A 64 3.73 -14.94 -35.45
C SER A 64 4.31 -14.17 -34.28
N ILE A 65 3.70 -14.35 -33.09
CA ILE A 65 4.30 -13.92 -31.84
C ILE A 65 5.33 -14.97 -31.44
N TYR A 66 6.54 -14.55 -31.18
CA TYR A 66 7.60 -15.41 -30.70
C TYR A 66 7.89 -15.16 -29.24
N ALA A 67 8.10 -16.20 -28.48
CA ALA A 67 8.49 -16.09 -27.08
C ALA A 67 9.62 -17.08 -26.74
N GLN A 68 10.45 -16.69 -25.77
CA GLN A 68 11.48 -17.54 -25.19
C GLN A 68 11.34 -17.51 -23.69
N SER A 69 11.06 -18.65 -23.08
CA SER A 69 11.10 -18.76 -21.63
C SER A 69 12.53 -18.84 -21.12
N PHE A 70 12.75 -18.35 -19.91
CA PHE A 70 14.05 -18.39 -19.24
C PHE A 70 13.90 -18.52 -17.73
N LEU A 71 14.89 -19.14 -17.09
CA LEU A 71 14.95 -19.34 -15.66
C LEU A 71 15.83 -18.26 -15.01
N VAL A 72 15.34 -17.66 -13.96
CA VAL A 72 16.11 -16.73 -13.13
C VAL A 72 16.74 -17.50 -11.98
N ALA A 73 18.06 -17.66 -12.00
CA ALA A 73 18.80 -18.45 -11.00
C ALA A 73 18.95 -17.69 -9.66
N GLN A 74 19.10 -16.37 -9.71
CA GLN A 74 19.21 -15.51 -8.53
C GLN A 74 18.34 -14.27 -8.71
N PRO A 75 17.81 -13.71 -7.62
CA PRO A 75 16.96 -12.53 -7.73
C PRO A 75 17.75 -11.36 -8.31
N MET A 76 17.15 -10.63 -9.22
CA MET A 76 17.77 -9.47 -9.85
C MET A 76 16.73 -8.41 -10.21
N LEU A 77 17.17 -7.17 -10.31
CA LEU A 77 16.39 -6.09 -10.90
C LEU A 77 16.72 -6.00 -12.38
N MET A 78 15.83 -6.49 -13.25
CA MET A 78 16.00 -6.40 -14.70
C MET A 78 15.94 -4.92 -15.15
N THR A 79 16.85 -4.55 -16.04
CA THR A 79 16.96 -3.19 -16.60
C THR A 79 16.81 -3.14 -18.11
N SER A 80 17.23 -4.20 -18.79
CA SER A 80 17.14 -4.30 -20.25
C SER A 80 17.22 -5.75 -20.72
N ILE A 81 16.83 -5.96 -21.98
CA ILE A 81 16.97 -7.21 -22.69
C ILE A 81 17.71 -6.93 -24.00
N ASP A 82 18.76 -7.70 -24.27
CA ASP A 82 19.40 -7.67 -25.59
C ASP A 82 18.83 -8.80 -26.42
N LEU A 83 18.42 -8.48 -27.64
CA LEU A 83 18.02 -9.42 -28.67
C LEU A 83 19.02 -9.37 -29.83
N HIS A 84 19.33 -10.53 -30.40
CA HIS A 84 20.19 -10.59 -31.56
C HIS A 84 19.38 -10.72 -32.84
N PHE A 85 19.44 -9.73 -33.70
CA PHE A 85 18.75 -9.73 -34.99
C PHE A 85 19.64 -10.27 -36.09
N ALA A 86 19.16 -11.30 -36.79
CA ALA A 86 19.77 -11.84 -38.00
C ALA A 86 19.44 -10.99 -39.21
N LYS A 87 18.26 -10.35 -39.21
CA LYS A 87 17.78 -9.49 -40.28
C LYS A 87 16.91 -8.38 -39.71
N VAL A 88 17.09 -7.17 -40.19
CA VAL A 88 16.20 -6.03 -39.97
C VAL A 88 15.42 -5.77 -41.26
N GLY A 89 14.09 -5.70 -41.18
CA GLY A 89 13.20 -5.37 -42.30
C GLY A 89 13.30 -3.88 -42.66
N LEU A 90 12.51 -3.46 -43.63
CA LEU A 90 12.51 -2.07 -44.09
C LEU A 90 11.74 -1.12 -43.17
N ASP A 91 10.84 -1.66 -42.37
CA ASP A 91 9.94 -0.93 -41.48
C ASP A 91 9.47 -1.81 -40.31
N GLY A 92 8.71 -1.22 -39.42
CA GLY A 92 8.07 -1.85 -38.26
C GLY A 92 8.95 -1.83 -37.01
N ASP A 93 8.34 -1.46 -35.89
CA ASP A 93 8.95 -1.54 -34.57
C ASP A 93 8.84 -2.94 -33.99
N VAL A 94 9.68 -3.26 -33.01
CA VAL A 94 9.58 -4.53 -32.27
C VAL A 94 9.16 -4.24 -30.84
N HIS A 95 7.99 -4.74 -30.45
CA HIS A 95 7.51 -4.71 -29.08
C HIS A 95 8.07 -5.90 -28.33
N VAL A 96 8.70 -5.63 -27.19
CA VAL A 96 9.30 -6.65 -26.32
C VAL A 96 8.57 -6.62 -24.98
N ALA A 97 7.98 -7.73 -24.60
CA ALA A 97 7.35 -7.87 -23.30
C ALA A 97 8.00 -8.98 -22.47
N VAL A 98 7.96 -8.85 -21.16
CA VAL A 98 8.28 -9.93 -20.23
C VAL A 98 7.01 -10.36 -19.55
N VAL A 99 6.69 -11.65 -19.62
CA VAL A 99 5.49 -12.24 -19.07
C VAL A 99 5.80 -13.35 -18.07
N GLU A 100 4.85 -13.63 -17.19
CA GLU A 100 4.92 -14.82 -16.36
C GLU A 100 4.77 -16.09 -17.17
N VAL A 101 5.20 -17.20 -16.59
CA VAL A 101 5.08 -18.53 -17.18
C VAL A 101 4.21 -19.40 -16.27
N SER A 102 3.30 -20.17 -16.86
CA SER A 102 2.47 -21.13 -16.14
C SER A 102 3.31 -22.23 -15.46
N THR A 103 2.70 -22.96 -14.54
CA THR A 103 3.32 -24.16 -13.94
C THR A 103 3.69 -25.22 -14.97
N GLY A 104 3.00 -25.26 -16.11
CA GLY A 104 3.30 -26.13 -17.25
C GLY A 104 4.39 -25.60 -18.18
N GLY A 105 4.98 -24.45 -17.92
CA GLY A 105 6.07 -23.88 -18.72
C GLY A 105 5.63 -22.97 -19.86
N THR A 106 4.33 -22.75 -20.07
CA THR A 106 3.79 -21.94 -21.18
C THR A 106 3.72 -20.46 -20.81
N PRO A 107 4.13 -19.52 -21.69
CA PRO A 107 3.99 -18.09 -21.47
C PRO A 107 2.53 -17.68 -21.25
N LEU A 108 2.31 -16.80 -20.26
CA LEU A 108 0.99 -16.24 -19.94
C LEU A 108 0.92 -14.81 -20.52
N PHE A 109 0.36 -14.68 -21.72
CA PHE A 109 0.31 -13.40 -22.42
C PHE A 109 -0.59 -12.34 -21.75
N ASP A 110 -1.45 -12.76 -20.84
CA ASP A 110 -2.30 -11.90 -19.99
C ASP A 110 -1.61 -11.39 -18.72
N ARG A 111 -0.38 -11.88 -18.45
CA ARG A 111 0.39 -11.52 -17.24
C ARG A 111 1.71 -10.87 -17.59
N VAL A 112 1.60 -9.66 -18.13
CA VAL A 112 2.76 -8.85 -18.50
C VAL A 112 3.34 -8.15 -17.29
N LEU A 113 4.65 -8.31 -17.08
CA LEU A 113 5.41 -7.66 -16.03
C LEU A 113 6.08 -6.38 -16.50
N ALA A 114 6.55 -6.37 -17.74
CA ALA A 114 7.21 -5.24 -18.35
C ALA A 114 7.00 -5.26 -19.86
N ILE A 115 6.90 -4.09 -20.47
CA ILE A 115 6.82 -3.94 -21.93
C ILE A 115 7.65 -2.73 -22.34
N SER A 116 8.32 -2.86 -23.50
CA SER A 116 9.06 -1.77 -24.13
C SER A 116 9.06 -1.97 -25.66
N THR A 117 9.50 -0.95 -26.37
CA THR A 117 9.53 -0.96 -27.83
C THR A 117 10.92 -0.62 -28.31
N ILE A 118 11.43 -1.43 -29.25
CA ILE A 118 12.62 -1.07 -30.06
C ILE A 118 12.08 -0.40 -31.32
N GLU A 119 12.31 0.91 -31.42
CA GLU A 119 11.92 1.65 -32.62
C GLU A 119 12.77 1.21 -33.83
N HIS A 120 12.17 1.14 -34.99
CA HIS A 120 12.84 0.68 -36.21
C HIS A 120 14.15 1.46 -36.50
N LYS A 121 14.17 2.75 -36.21
CA LYS A 121 15.36 3.62 -36.40
C LYS A 121 16.57 3.21 -35.56
N ASP A 122 16.34 2.50 -34.43
CA ASP A 122 17.37 2.10 -33.48
C ASP A 122 17.77 0.61 -33.69
N MET A 123 17.20 -0.05 -34.69
CA MET A 123 17.44 -1.45 -35.00
C MET A 123 18.64 -1.62 -35.92
N ALA A 124 19.46 -2.62 -35.68
CA ALA A 124 20.56 -3.06 -36.52
C ALA A 124 20.68 -4.58 -36.50
N VAL A 125 21.31 -5.15 -37.52
CA VAL A 125 21.74 -6.55 -37.49
C VAL A 125 22.79 -6.74 -36.42
N GLY A 126 22.62 -7.76 -35.58
CA GLY A 126 23.43 -8.00 -34.40
C GLY A 126 22.68 -7.76 -33.10
N TRP A 127 23.41 -7.45 -32.03
CA TRP A 127 22.83 -7.22 -30.71
C TRP A 127 22.17 -5.84 -30.62
N VAL A 128 20.90 -5.81 -30.26
CA VAL A 128 20.13 -4.62 -30.02
C VAL A 128 19.61 -4.63 -28.58
N ASN A 129 19.87 -3.56 -27.85
CA ASN A 129 19.43 -3.40 -26.47
C ASN A 129 18.02 -2.81 -26.42
N CYS A 130 17.13 -3.48 -25.71
CA CYS A 130 15.79 -3.01 -25.36
C CYS A 130 15.78 -2.60 -23.89
N VAL A 131 15.75 -1.31 -23.60
CA VAL A 131 15.63 -0.80 -22.22
C VAL A 131 14.23 -1.13 -21.73
N MET A 132 14.16 -1.84 -20.60
CA MET A 132 12.91 -2.27 -19.99
C MET A 132 12.60 -1.43 -18.74
N PRO A 133 11.33 -1.25 -18.38
CA PRO A 133 10.99 -0.79 -17.04
C PRO A 133 11.65 -1.67 -15.98
N TYR A 134 12.17 -1.06 -14.92
CA TYR A 134 12.83 -1.79 -13.84
C TYR A 134 11.88 -2.80 -13.24
N THR A 135 12.21 -4.08 -13.35
CA THR A 135 11.34 -5.18 -12.96
C THR A 135 12.08 -6.16 -12.11
N LEU A 136 11.49 -6.49 -10.96
CA LEU A 136 12.02 -7.53 -10.10
C LEU A 136 11.82 -8.90 -10.73
N MET A 137 12.91 -9.66 -10.81
CA MET A 137 12.95 -11.06 -11.19
C MET A 137 13.27 -11.92 -9.97
N GLU A 138 12.36 -12.82 -9.61
CA GLU A 138 12.50 -13.67 -8.45
C GLU A 138 13.31 -14.94 -8.78
N SER A 139 14.14 -15.36 -7.84
CA SER A 139 14.92 -16.59 -7.96
C SER A 139 14.02 -17.83 -8.08
N GLY A 140 14.43 -18.76 -8.92
CA GLY A 140 13.72 -20.02 -9.16
C GLY A 140 12.47 -19.92 -9.99
N LYS A 141 12.06 -18.71 -10.38
CA LYS A 141 10.91 -18.50 -11.29
C LYS A 141 11.34 -18.48 -12.74
N ARG A 142 10.41 -18.91 -13.59
CA ARG A 142 10.53 -18.79 -15.05
C ARG A 142 9.69 -17.62 -15.53
N TYR A 143 10.23 -16.91 -16.50
CA TYR A 143 9.60 -15.82 -17.22
C TYR A 143 9.76 -16.07 -18.71
N ALA A 144 9.05 -15.34 -19.55
CA ALA A 144 9.23 -15.41 -21.00
C ALA A 144 9.37 -14.01 -21.60
N ILE A 145 10.34 -13.89 -22.50
CA ILE A 145 10.47 -12.75 -23.41
C ILE A 145 9.51 -13.00 -24.57
N VAL A 146 8.62 -12.06 -24.80
CA VAL A 146 7.68 -12.10 -25.93
C VAL A 146 8.04 -11.00 -26.90
N THR A 147 8.14 -11.32 -28.18
CA THR A 147 8.43 -10.35 -29.25
C THR A 147 7.30 -10.32 -30.24
N VAL A 148 6.83 -9.11 -30.55
CA VAL A 148 5.77 -8.84 -31.52
C VAL A 148 6.22 -7.74 -32.46
N THR A 149 6.05 -7.93 -33.76
CA THR A 149 6.40 -6.92 -34.76
C THR A 149 5.47 -6.99 -35.97
N THR A 150 5.30 -5.85 -36.63
CA THR A 150 4.67 -5.76 -37.96
C THR A 150 5.70 -5.82 -39.08
N GLY A 151 6.99 -5.69 -38.75
CA GLY A 151 8.09 -5.67 -39.72
C GLY A 151 8.60 -7.07 -40.08
N ALA A 152 9.27 -7.18 -41.22
CA ALA A 152 9.88 -8.41 -41.67
C ALA A 152 11.28 -8.65 -41.07
N HIS A 153 11.35 -8.56 -39.72
CA HIS A 153 12.57 -8.82 -38.97
C HIS A 153 12.76 -10.31 -38.71
N ALA A 154 13.99 -10.72 -38.42
CA ALA A 154 14.31 -12.08 -37.99
C ALA A 154 15.29 -12.05 -36.79
N LEU A 155 14.93 -12.73 -35.73
CA LEU A 155 15.80 -12.99 -34.59
C LEU A 155 16.78 -14.12 -34.92
N SER A 156 17.98 -14.01 -34.41
CA SER A 156 18.94 -15.10 -34.43
C SER A 156 18.55 -16.16 -33.41
N VAL A 157 18.66 -17.40 -33.81
CA VAL A 157 18.35 -18.57 -32.99
C VAL A 157 19.54 -19.52 -32.94
N SER A 158 19.63 -20.31 -31.88
CA SER A 158 20.50 -21.47 -31.81
C SER A 158 19.68 -22.76 -31.93
N THR A 159 20.23 -23.79 -32.54
CA THR A 159 19.59 -25.10 -32.71
C THR A 159 20.24 -26.14 -31.82
N GLY A 160 19.48 -27.18 -31.45
CA GLY A 160 19.94 -28.28 -30.61
C GLY A 160 19.87 -28.01 -29.10
N ASN A 161 18.84 -27.31 -28.63
CA ASN A 161 18.56 -27.06 -27.20
C ASN A 161 19.79 -26.59 -26.43
N LYS A 162 20.37 -25.49 -26.85
CA LYS A 162 21.58 -24.92 -26.21
C LYS A 162 21.30 -24.27 -24.87
N TYR A 163 20.09 -23.74 -24.70
CA TYR A 163 19.65 -23.12 -23.47
C TYR A 163 18.64 -24.00 -22.72
N THR A 164 19.12 -24.81 -21.78
CA THR A 164 18.31 -25.76 -21.01
C THR A 164 17.40 -25.09 -19.96
N GLY A 165 17.57 -23.80 -19.71
CA GLY A 165 16.77 -23.02 -18.75
C GLY A 165 15.40 -22.60 -19.26
N GLY A 166 15.08 -22.83 -20.53
CA GLY A 166 13.83 -22.40 -21.13
C GLY A 166 13.49 -23.10 -22.44
N THR A 167 12.45 -22.61 -23.10
CA THR A 167 11.91 -23.16 -24.35
C THR A 167 11.43 -22.01 -25.22
N GLN A 168 11.65 -22.10 -26.53
CA GLN A 168 11.08 -21.16 -27.49
C GLN A 168 9.62 -21.53 -27.80
N PHE A 169 8.77 -20.52 -28.01
CA PHE A 169 7.36 -20.67 -28.35
C PHE A 169 7.01 -19.84 -29.57
N ILE A 170 6.09 -20.38 -30.38
CA ILE A 170 5.46 -19.68 -31.49
C ILE A 170 3.95 -19.60 -31.18
N CYS A 171 3.39 -18.43 -31.33
CA CYS A 171 1.96 -18.20 -31.16
C CYS A 171 1.43 -17.44 -32.38
N THR A 172 0.46 -18.01 -33.07
CA THR A 172 -0.12 -17.43 -34.29
C THR A 172 -1.47 -16.77 -34.08
N ASP A 173 -2.16 -17.11 -32.99
CA ASP A 173 -3.53 -16.67 -32.71
C ASP A 173 -3.64 -15.80 -31.44
N GLY A 174 -2.51 -15.51 -30.78
CA GLY A 174 -2.48 -14.74 -29.53
C GLY A 174 -2.93 -15.51 -28.28
N VAL A 175 -3.39 -16.74 -28.42
CA VAL A 175 -3.92 -17.56 -27.31
C VAL A 175 -3.11 -18.82 -27.09
N PHE A 176 -2.81 -19.54 -28.15
CA PHE A 176 -2.12 -20.84 -28.09
C PHE A 176 -0.64 -20.70 -28.45
N ALA A 177 0.24 -21.09 -27.53
CA ALA A 177 1.69 -21.11 -27.73
C ALA A 177 2.19 -22.55 -27.93
N GLN A 178 2.81 -22.82 -29.07
CA GLN A 178 3.48 -24.08 -29.35
C GLN A 178 4.97 -23.97 -29.03
N GLY A 179 5.45 -24.82 -28.10
CA GLY A 179 6.86 -24.87 -27.73
C GLY A 179 7.72 -25.66 -28.71
N SER A 180 8.96 -25.24 -28.91
CA SER A 180 10.02 -25.96 -29.60
C SER A 180 11.22 -26.14 -28.68
N MET A 181 11.62 -27.37 -28.46
CA MET A 181 12.80 -27.72 -27.64
C MET A 181 14.13 -27.63 -28.39
N ASP A 182 14.08 -27.55 -29.72
CA ASP A 182 15.29 -27.56 -30.54
C ASP A 182 15.81 -26.18 -30.90
N ILE A 183 15.06 -25.12 -30.57
CA ILE A 183 15.37 -23.75 -30.98
C ILE A 183 15.34 -22.86 -29.75
N ASP A 184 16.35 -22.05 -29.60
CA ASP A 184 16.42 -20.99 -28.58
C ASP A 184 16.78 -19.66 -29.22
N PHE A 185 16.21 -18.55 -28.68
CA PHE A 185 16.64 -17.21 -29.06
C PHE A 185 18.06 -16.94 -28.61
N CYS A 186 18.78 -16.12 -29.38
CA CYS A 186 19.97 -15.45 -28.93
C CYS A 186 19.56 -14.18 -28.14
N PHE A 187 19.56 -14.28 -26.81
CA PHE A 187 19.13 -13.19 -25.94
C PHE A 187 20.04 -13.03 -24.73
N ARG A 188 19.97 -11.87 -24.07
CA ARG A 188 20.57 -11.60 -22.77
C ARG A 188 19.56 -10.84 -21.92
N VAL A 189 19.49 -11.17 -20.64
CA VAL A 189 18.74 -10.42 -19.64
C VAL A 189 19.73 -9.68 -18.78
N ASN A 190 19.65 -8.36 -18.78
CA ASN A 190 20.58 -7.49 -18.06
C ASN A 190 19.94 -7.02 -16.76
N GLY A 191 20.65 -7.17 -15.66
CA GLY A 191 20.24 -6.69 -14.33
C GLY A 191 21.04 -5.48 -13.89
N ALA A 192 20.49 -4.75 -12.95
CA ALA A 192 21.18 -3.67 -12.26
C ALA A 192 22.39 -4.22 -11.50
N ARG A 193 23.49 -3.48 -11.49
CA ARG A 193 24.66 -3.76 -10.67
C ARG A 193 25.03 -2.54 -9.85
N TYR A 194 25.21 -2.75 -8.56
CA TYR A 194 25.43 -1.70 -7.59
C TYR A 194 26.90 -1.62 -7.20
N HIS A 195 27.45 -0.41 -7.15
CA HIS A 195 28.86 -0.19 -6.84
C HIS A 195 29.17 -0.32 -5.35
N SER A 196 28.17 -0.14 -4.48
CA SER A 196 28.36 -0.23 -3.04
C SER A 196 27.29 -1.13 -2.41
N PRO A 197 27.67 -2.04 -1.51
CA PRO A 197 26.71 -2.85 -0.76
C PRO A 197 25.94 -2.03 0.29
N ARG A 198 26.42 -0.83 0.63
CA ARG A 198 25.79 0.06 1.59
C ARG A 198 25.67 1.47 1.01
N THR A 199 24.45 1.98 0.99
CA THR A 199 24.14 3.34 0.53
C THR A 199 23.47 4.10 1.66
N VAL A 200 23.92 5.33 1.91
CA VAL A 200 23.34 6.21 2.92
C VAL A 200 22.76 7.44 2.21
N ILE A 201 21.48 7.68 2.39
CA ILE A 201 20.78 8.81 1.80
C ILE A 201 20.39 9.76 2.94
N PRO A 202 21.05 10.92 3.06
CA PRO A 202 20.63 11.93 4.01
C PRO A 202 19.30 12.54 3.56
N MET A 203 18.39 12.71 4.52
CA MET A 203 17.10 13.31 4.30
C MET A 203 17.10 14.74 4.84
N GLN A 204 16.08 15.50 4.53
CA GLN A 204 15.89 16.84 5.12
C GLN A 204 15.68 16.71 6.63
N ALA A 205 16.31 17.59 7.39
CA ALA A 205 16.12 17.66 8.83
C ALA A 205 14.66 17.95 9.20
N LEU A 206 14.17 17.29 10.23
CA LEU A 206 12.82 17.49 10.74
C LEU A 206 12.87 18.46 11.91
N ASN A 207 11.96 19.43 11.90
CA ASN A 207 11.79 20.41 12.95
C ASN A 207 10.35 20.41 13.45
N LEU A 208 10.19 20.34 14.77
CA LEU A 208 8.92 20.57 15.44
C LEU A 208 9.17 21.46 16.65
N ALA A 209 8.67 22.68 16.64
CA ALA A 209 9.03 23.76 17.57
C ALA A 209 9.01 23.37 19.05
N ASP A 210 8.11 22.49 19.46
CA ASP A 210 7.97 22.04 20.84
C ASP A 210 8.55 20.62 21.07
N GLY A 211 9.37 20.12 20.17
CA GLY A 211 9.89 18.75 20.21
C GLY A 211 8.94 17.74 19.58
N MET A 212 9.41 16.51 19.45
CA MET A 212 8.67 15.40 18.86
C MET A 212 8.73 14.17 19.76
N THR A 213 7.65 13.40 19.76
CA THR A 213 7.54 12.17 20.55
C THR A 213 7.38 10.93 19.69
N GLN A 214 7.04 11.13 18.42
CA GLN A 214 6.83 10.07 17.45
C GLN A 214 7.20 10.52 16.04
N ILE A 215 7.84 9.63 15.30
CA ILE A 215 8.04 9.73 13.85
C ILE A 215 7.54 8.45 13.22
N ASP A 216 6.68 8.60 12.24
CA ASP A 216 6.21 7.49 11.39
C ASP A 216 6.75 7.71 9.97
N MET A 217 7.40 6.71 9.40
CA MET A 217 7.87 6.71 8.03
C MET A 217 6.90 5.91 7.17
N LEU A 218 6.12 6.62 6.35
CA LEU A 218 5.17 6.01 5.41
C LEU A 218 5.78 6.03 4.02
N PHE A 219 6.13 4.89 3.48
CA PHE A 219 6.71 4.75 2.15
C PHE A 219 6.27 3.46 1.48
N SER A 220 6.35 3.44 0.16
CA SER A 220 6.24 2.23 -0.63
C SER A 220 7.65 1.77 -1.00
N GLY A 221 8.00 0.57 -0.62
CA GLY A 221 9.33 0.04 -0.87
C GLY A 221 9.32 -1.47 -1.04
N TRP A 222 10.43 -1.97 -1.50
CA TRP A 222 10.68 -3.39 -1.64
C TRP A 222 12.03 -3.73 -1.01
N VAL A 223 12.00 -4.70 -0.09
CA VAL A 223 13.19 -5.17 0.64
C VAL A 223 13.35 -6.67 0.35
N PRO A 224 14.17 -7.03 -0.66
CA PRO A 224 14.43 -8.43 -0.99
C PRO A 224 15.10 -9.17 0.15
N GLY A 225 14.91 -10.49 0.21
CA GLY A 225 15.60 -11.34 1.17
C GLY A 225 17.13 -11.18 1.09
N GLY A 226 17.80 -11.00 2.24
CA GLY A 226 19.23 -10.73 2.32
C GLY A 226 19.62 -9.26 2.14
N THR A 227 18.65 -8.35 2.04
CA THR A 227 18.87 -6.90 2.04
C THR A 227 18.18 -6.26 3.23
N ALA A 228 18.54 -5.02 3.57
CA ALA A 228 17.92 -4.25 4.64
C ALA A 228 17.74 -2.79 4.24
N LEU A 229 16.65 -2.21 4.72
CA LEU A 229 16.33 -0.80 4.59
C LEU A 229 16.06 -0.29 6.00
N VAL A 230 16.90 0.63 6.48
CA VAL A 230 16.89 1.09 7.86
C VAL A 230 16.77 2.61 7.89
N TRP A 231 15.83 3.10 8.64
CA TRP A 231 15.73 4.53 8.96
C TRP A 231 16.50 4.82 10.23
N GLU A 232 17.37 5.81 10.19
CA GLU A 232 18.14 6.25 11.33
C GLU A 232 17.93 7.73 11.60
N ILE A 233 17.94 8.08 12.88
CA ILE A 233 17.71 9.41 13.38
C ILE A 233 18.79 9.84 14.36
N ARG A 234 19.10 11.12 14.41
CA ARG A 234 19.92 11.72 15.48
C ARG A 234 19.49 13.15 15.79
N PRO A 235 19.67 13.62 17.02
CA PRO A 235 19.56 15.05 17.33
C PRO A 235 20.61 15.85 16.56
N ILE A 236 20.24 17.05 16.08
CA ILE A 236 21.19 17.95 15.40
C ILE A 236 22.34 18.28 16.34
N GLY A 237 23.56 18.17 15.83
CA GLY A 237 24.79 18.43 16.58
C GLY A 237 25.35 17.22 17.34
N THR A 238 24.70 16.07 17.27
CA THR A 238 25.23 14.82 17.83
C THR A 238 25.84 13.94 16.75
N THR A 239 26.66 12.95 17.16
CA THR A 239 27.35 12.04 16.22
C THR A 239 26.70 10.65 16.13
N ALA A 240 25.98 10.24 17.19
CA ALA A 240 25.39 8.91 17.28
C ALA A 240 24.05 8.85 16.54
N TRP A 241 23.93 7.91 15.60
CA TRP A 241 22.69 7.58 14.93
C TRP A 241 21.99 6.43 15.66
N VAL A 242 20.67 6.54 15.76
CA VAL A 242 19.79 5.54 16.38
C VAL A 242 18.80 5.08 15.34
N GLU A 243 18.58 3.78 15.26
CA GLU A 243 17.57 3.20 14.36
C GLU A 243 16.17 3.56 14.84
N LEU A 244 15.31 3.94 13.88
CA LEU A 244 13.87 4.07 14.10
C LEU A 244 13.24 2.70 13.97
N ASP A 245 12.81 2.14 15.09
CA ASP A 245 12.04 0.91 15.12
C ASP A 245 10.56 1.26 15.16
N ASP A 246 9.83 0.91 14.10
CA ASP A 246 8.40 1.19 13.95
C ASP A 246 7.50 0.40 14.93
N GLY A 247 8.07 -0.51 15.72
CA GLY A 247 7.28 -1.50 16.46
C GLY A 247 7.26 -1.35 17.99
N ASP A 248 8.22 -0.67 18.60
CA ASP A 248 8.36 -0.65 20.06
C ASP A 248 8.35 0.78 20.65
N PRO A 249 7.22 1.20 21.23
CA PRO A 249 7.16 2.51 21.89
C PRO A 249 8.07 2.62 23.12
N THR A 250 8.58 1.52 23.67
CA THR A 250 9.49 1.54 24.82
C THR A 250 10.94 1.83 24.43
N THR A 251 11.29 1.56 23.18
CA THR A 251 12.61 1.86 22.60
C THR A 251 12.61 3.11 21.73
N ASN A 252 11.52 3.88 21.76
CA ASN A 252 11.40 5.09 20.95
C ASN A 252 12.51 6.09 21.33
N PRO A 253 13.52 6.28 20.45
CA PRO A 253 14.65 7.18 20.74
C PRO A 253 14.26 8.64 20.81
N LEU A 254 12.99 8.96 20.55
CA LEU A 254 12.45 10.32 20.51
C LEU A 254 11.91 10.83 21.84
N VAL A 255 11.83 9.97 22.86
CA VAL A 255 11.44 10.42 24.20
C VAL A 255 12.51 11.35 24.77
N GLY A 256 12.16 12.63 24.89
CA GLY A 256 13.09 13.67 25.34
C GLY A 256 14.05 14.23 24.29
N LEU A 257 13.83 13.94 23.01
CA LEU A 257 14.61 14.53 21.92
C LEU A 257 14.34 16.02 21.74
N PRO A 258 15.35 16.77 21.26
CA PRO A 258 15.21 18.18 20.92
C PRO A 258 14.20 18.36 19.76
N ALA A 259 13.81 19.62 19.54
CA ALA A 259 12.88 20.02 18.50
C ALA A 259 13.36 19.69 17.08
N SER A 260 14.65 19.49 16.90
CA SER A 260 15.26 19.30 15.57
C SER A 260 16.10 18.05 15.54
N VAL A 261 15.87 17.23 14.51
CA VAL A 261 16.58 15.96 14.28
C VAL A 261 16.98 15.82 12.83
N GLU A 262 18.09 15.16 12.58
CA GLU A 262 18.51 14.68 11.27
C GLU A 262 17.99 13.25 11.05
N LEU A 263 17.59 12.97 9.84
CA LEU A 263 17.08 11.69 9.38
C LEU A 263 17.92 11.19 8.23
N ARG A 264 18.21 9.91 8.19
CA ARG A 264 18.82 9.27 7.01
C ARG A 264 18.23 7.90 6.76
N LEU A 265 18.26 7.51 5.50
CA LEU A 265 17.94 6.16 5.07
C LEU A 265 19.24 5.41 4.80
N VAL A 266 19.36 4.22 5.35
CA VAL A 266 20.45 3.30 5.11
C VAL A 266 19.93 2.09 4.36
N MET A 267 20.47 1.85 3.18
CA MET A 267 20.17 0.71 2.34
C MET A 267 21.38 -0.23 2.35
N VAL A 268 21.15 -1.48 2.69
CA VAL A 268 22.19 -2.53 2.72
C VAL A 268 21.75 -3.67 1.81
N GLY A 269 22.62 -4.07 0.92
CA GLY A 269 22.36 -5.15 -0.02
C GLY A 269 23.63 -5.78 -0.54
N THR A 270 23.59 -6.25 -1.77
CA THR A 270 24.70 -6.87 -2.49
C THR A 270 25.04 -6.08 -3.75
N ALA A 271 26.05 -6.52 -4.50
CA ALA A 271 26.37 -5.93 -5.81
C ALA A 271 25.25 -6.11 -6.83
N ASP A 272 24.41 -7.13 -6.67
CA ASP A 272 23.39 -7.50 -7.66
C ASP A 272 21.96 -7.19 -7.16
N LEU A 273 21.77 -6.92 -5.86
CA LEU A 273 20.46 -6.71 -5.25
C LEU A 273 20.53 -5.68 -4.13
N GLN A 274 19.67 -4.68 -4.22
CA GLN A 274 19.50 -3.62 -3.21
C GLN A 274 18.02 -3.47 -2.87
N PRO A 275 17.68 -3.01 -1.65
CA PRO A 275 16.33 -2.57 -1.37
C PRO A 275 15.99 -1.33 -2.21
N MET A 276 14.71 -1.10 -2.45
CA MET A 276 14.23 0.02 -3.26
C MET A 276 13.11 0.76 -2.56
N ILE A 277 13.05 2.07 -2.78
CA ILE A 277 11.93 2.92 -2.36
C ILE A 277 11.32 3.55 -3.61
N GLN A 278 10.00 3.55 -3.66
CA GLN A 278 9.28 4.31 -4.66
C GLN A 278 9.23 5.79 -4.24
N LEU A 279 9.84 6.65 -5.05
CA LEU A 279 9.82 8.10 -4.84
C LEU A 279 8.55 8.66 -5.50
N ASP A 280 7.46 8.64 -4.77
CA ASP A 280 6.21 9.27 -5.19
C ASP A 280 5.72 10.27 -4.13
N ALA A 281 4.67 11.03 -4.49
CA ALA A 281 4.06 12.02 -3.60
C ALA A 281 3.38 11.41 -2.35
N LYS A 282 3.33 10.07 -2.24
CA LYS A 282 2.72 9.34 -1.12
C LYS A 282 3.74 8.91 -0.07
N ALA A 283 5.04 8.97 -0.37
CA ALA A 283 6.09 8.73 0.61
C ALA A 283 6.20 9.96 1.52
N VAL A 284 5.78 9.81 2.76
CA VAL A 284 5.75 10.90 3.75
C VAL A 284 6.37 10.49 5.07
N SER A 285 7.08 11.42 5.71
CA SER A 285 7.37 11.34 7.13
C SER A 285 6.29 12.08 7.91
N ARG A 286 5.77 11.44 8.93
CA ARG A 286 4.81 12.03 9.84
C ARG A 286 5.46 12.23 11.21
N VAL A 287 5.42 13.47 11.71
CA VAL A 287 5.95 13.82 13.02
C VAL A 287 4.79 14.18 13.93
N ALA A 288 4.78 13.65 15.12
CA ALA A 288 3.77 13.95 16.13
C ALA A 288 4.41 14.28 17.48
N ARG A 289 3.72 15.10 18.25
CA ARG A 289 3.97 15.35 19.66
C ARG A 289 2.69 15.11 20.43
N ASN A 290 2.79 14.33 21.49
CA ASN A 290 1.69 14.19 22.42
C ASN A 290 1.48 15.54 23.13
N ARG A 291 0.25 16.03 23.10
CA ARG A 291 -0.11 17.21 23.91
C ARG A 291 -0.12 16.81 25.37
N THR A 292 0.49 17.64 26.19
CA THR A 292 0.46 17.50 27.66
C THR A 292 -0.88 17.90 28.25
N ASN A 293 -1.73 18.57 27.49
CA ASN A 293 -3.05 18.96 27.92
C ASN A 293 -4.14 18.58 26.93
N MET A 294 -5.30 18.27 27.47
CA MET A 294 -6.48 17.86 26.71
C MET A 294 -7.71 18.63 27.23
N LYS A 295 -8.61 19.00 26.32
CA LYS A 295 -9.96 19.47 26.64
C LYS A 295 -10.95 18.67 25.83
N ALA A 296 -12.04 18.23 26.47
CA ALA A 296 -13.10 17.51 25.79
C ALA A 296 -14.47 17.98 26.25
N VAL A 297 -15.43 17.92 25.31
CA VAL A 297 -16.83 18.23 25.52
C VAL A 297 -17.65 17.12 24.89
N THR A 298 -18.59 16.56 25.67
CA THR A 298 -19.47 15.49 25.16
C THR A 298 -20.63 16.07 24.33
N LYS A 299 -21.41 15.20 23.70
CA LYS A 299 -22.77 15.57 23.26
C LYS A 299 -23.60 15.98 24.47
N ALA A 300 -24.67 16.74 24.23
CA ALA A 300 -25.63 17.08 25.27
C ALA A 300 -26.35 15.80 25.74
N PHE A 301 -26.42 15.65 27.07
CA PHE A 301 -27.28 14.67 27.72
C PHE A 301 -28.62 15.33 28.01
N ASP A 302 -29.70 14.71 27.60
CA ASP A 302 -31.04 15.11 27.96
C ASP A 302 -31.47 14.31 29.19
N PHE A 303 -31.79 15.00 30.28
CA PHE A 303 -32.20 14.38 31.53
C PHE A 303 -33.68 14.02 31.58
N GLY A 304 -34.45 14.43 30.55
CA GLY A 304 -35.92 14.26 30.53
C GLY A 304 -36.69 15.10 31.53
N ILE A 305 -36.01 15.71 32.48
CA ILE A 305 -36.55 16.63 33.51
C ILE A 305 -35.66 17.86 33.67
N SER A 306 -36.22 18.98 34.04
CA SER A 306 -35.47 20.17 34.42
C SER A 306 -34.89 20.00 35.82
N THR A 307 -33.58 20.17 35.94
CA THR A 307 -32.87 20.08 37.23
C THR A 307 -31.95 21.25 37.43
N SER A 308 -31.81 21.71 38.71
CA SER A 308 -30.85 22.71 39.13
C SER A 308 -29.62 22.13 39.81
N ALA A 309 -29.55 20.79 39.93
CA ALA A 309 -28.38 20.08 40.47
C ALA A 309 -27.98 18.93 39.58
N ILE A 310 -26.69 18.86 39.25
CA ILE A 310 -26.12 17.80 38.41
C ILE A 310 -24.95 17.16 39.14
N VAL A 311 -24.84 15.86 39.07
CA VAL A 311 -23.68 15.10 39.54
C VAL A 311 -23.02 14.42 38.38
N THR A 312 -21.72 14.54 38.21
CA THR A 312 -20.94 13.83 37.22
C THR A 312 -19.96 12.89 37.90
N GLN A 313 -19.72 11.76 37.25
CA GLN A 313 -18.71 10.81 37.69
C GLN A 313 -17.76 10.51 36.54
N TYR A 314 -16.46 10.59 36.78
CA TYR A 314 -15.40 10.22 35.87
C TYR A 314 -14.49 9.20 36.56
N THR A 315 -14.15 8.15 35.87
CA THR A 315 -13.12 7.20 36.31
C THR A 315 -11.93 7.29 35.36
N LEU A 316 -10.76 7.60 35.92
CA LEU A 316 -9.52 7.72 35.20
C LEU A 316 -8.60 6.57 35.58
N ASP A 317 -8.05 5.88 34.59
CA ASP A 317 -7.02 4.87 34.74
C ASP A 317 -5.63 5.50 34.50
N ALA A 318 -4.61 4.91 35.10
CA ALA A 318 -3.22 5.37 35.03
C ALA A 318 -3.02 6.85 35.44
N PHE A 319 -3.83 7.30 36.41
CA PHE A 319 -3.76 8.68 36.93
C PHE A 319 -2.72 8.77 38.05
N ASP A 320 -1.70 9.60 37.83
CA ASP A 320 -0.71 9.95 38.84
C ASP A 320 -0.93 11.41 39.28
N PRO A 321 -1.38 11.66 40.54
CA PRO A 321 -1.65 13.03 41.03
C PRO A 321 -0.40 13.91 41.14
N ALA A 322 0.82 13.35 41.07
CA ALA A 322 2.05 14.12 41.06
C ALA A 322 2.33 14.78 39.70
N HIS A 323 1.83 14.16 38.61
CA HIS A 323 2.11 14.57 37.24
C HIS A 323 0.86 14.95 36.45
N HIS A 324 -0.34 14.48 36.88
CA HIS A 324 -1.59 14.69 36.15
C HIS A 324 -2.55 15.56 36.95
N THR A 325 -3.21 16.46 36.25
CA THR A 325 -4.34 17.24 36.79
C THR A 325 -5.60 16.90 35.98
N PHE A 326 -6.74 16.82 36.67
CA PHE A 326 -8.03 16.63 36.03
C PHE A 326 -9.04 17.63 36.55
N THR A 327 -9.63 18.41 35.68
CA THR A 327 -10.60 19.46 36.04
C THR A 327 -11.95 19.16 35.42
N PRO A 328 -12.86 18.52 36.16
CA PRO A 328 -14.22 18.28 35.70
C PRO A 328 -15.03 19.57 35.68
N ARG A 329 -15.85 19.75 34.66
CA ARG A 329 -16.78 20.86 34.48
C ARG A 329 -18.02 20.36 33.73
N ILE A 330 -19.07 21.14 33.72
CA ILE A 330 -20.22 20.95 32.82
C ILE A 330 -20.41 22.19 31.97
N MET A 331 -21.12 22.02 30.86
CA MET A 331 -21.50 23.10 29.97
C MET A 331 -23.02 23.09 29.79
N VAL A 332 -23.66 24.19 30.11
CA VAL A 332 -25.09 24.44 29.90
C VAL A 332 -25.23 25.57 28.89
N GLY A 333 -25.79 25.29 27.74
CA GLY A 333 -25.71 26.17 26.57
C GLY A 333 -24.22 26.45 26.23
N ASN A 334 -23.80 27.68 26.27
CA ASN A 334 -22.39 28.09 26.06
C ASN A 334 -21.63 28.39 27.38
N ASN A 335 -22.26 28.22 28.51
CA ASN A 335 -21.65 28.54 29.80
C ASN A 335 -20.97 27.30 30.41
N VAL A 336 -19.68 27.46 30.75
CA VAL A 336 -18.91 26.44 31.45
C VAL A 336 -19.01 26.67 32.95
N ILE A 337 -19.47 25.68 33.68
CA ILE A 337 -19.75 25.73 35.11
C ILE A 337 -18.76 24.82 35.84
N ALA A 338 -18.08 25.36 36.81
CA ALA A 338 -17.20 24.61 37.72
C ALA A 338 -18.01 23.85 38.76
N PRO A 339 -17.54 22.73 39.29
CA PRO A 339 -18.20 22.01 40.36
C PRO A 339 -18.15 22.83 41.67
N GLY A 340 -19.21 22.74 42.47
CA GLY A 340 -19.21 23.23 43.82
C GLY A 340 -18.35 22.36 44.77
N THR A 341 -18.41 21.04 44.56
CA THR A 341 -17.57 20.07 45.29
C THR A 341 -17.11 18.96 44.34
N THR A 342 -15.90 18.45 44.56
CA THR A 342 -15.40 17.25 43.89
C THR A 342 -14.80 16.31 44.95
N VAL A 343 -15.30 15.08 44.99
CA VAL A 343 -14.75 14.02 45.83
C VAL A 343 -13.95 13.09 44.94
N VAL A 344 -12.71 12.82 45.36
CA VAL A 344 -11.81 11.91 44.63
C VAL A 344 -11.60 10.66 45.45
N THR A 345 -11.90 9.50 44.90
CA THR A 345 -11.68 8.21 45.54
C THR A 345 -10.65 7.40 44.75
N THR A 346 -9.81 6.68 45.48
CA THR A 346 -8.81 5.78 44.90
C THR A 346 -9.37 4.34 44.91
N ASP A 347 -9.19 3.60 43.82
CA ASP A 347 -9.51 2.18 43.78
C ASP A 347 -8.54 1.44 44.71
N PRO A 348 -9.05 0.64 45.70
CA PRO A 348 -8.18 -0.07 46.61
C PRO A 348 -7.29 -1.12 45.97
N ASN A 349 -7.72 -1.66 44.80
CA ASN A 349 -7.02 -2.71 44.06
C ASN A 349 -6.09 -2.12 42.95
N ASN A 350 -6.29 -0.83 42.60
CA ASN A 350 -5.49 -0.16 41.60
C ASN A 350 -5.27 1.30 41.99
N PRO A 351 -4.17 1.62 42.66
CA PRO A 351 -3.88 3.00 43.12
C PRO A 351 -3.79 4.05 42.02
N ALA A 352 -3.55 3.61 40.76
CA ALA A 352 -3.53 4.49 39.61
C ALA A 352 -4.93 4.75 39.02
N ARG A 353 -5.97 4.10 39.55
CA ARG A 353 -7.37 4.34 39.17
C ARG A 353 -8.01 5.28 40.16
N ARG A 354 -8.52 6.42 39.67
CA ARG A 354 -9.18 7.46 40.47
C ARG A 354 -10.58 7.72 39.93
N THR A 355 -11.55 7.84 40.87
CA THR A 355 -12.92 8.24 40.52
C THR A 355 -13.17 9.63 41.08
N PHE A 356 -13.58 10.55 40.21
CA PHE A 356 -13.93 11.93 40.50
C PHE A 356 -15.44 12.08 40.48
N VAL A 357 -16.06 12.36 41.59
CA VAL A 357 -17.51 12.64 41.69
C VAL A 357 -17.66 14.12 41.95
N SER A 358 -18.28 14.84 41.03
CA SER A 358 -18.42 16.30 41.06
C SER A 358 -19.88 16.70 41.09
N THR A 359 -20.25 17.60 42.03
CA THR A 359 -21.58 18.14 42.19
C THR A 359 -21.63 19.58 41.70
N TYR A 360 -22.65 19.90 40.92
CA TYR A 360 -22.88 21.22 40.33
C TYR A 360 -24.21 21.77 40.76
N SER A 361 -24.23 23.02 41.20
CA SER A 361 -25.45 23.80 41.46
C SER A 361 -25.63 24.81 40.36
N LEU A 362 -26.78 24.84 39.72
CA LEU A 362 -27.09 25.69 38.60
C LEU A 362 -27.93 26.86 39.05
N GLY A 363 -27.65 28.07 38.54
CA GLY A 363 -28.45 29.28 38.84
C GLY A 363 -29.86 29.20 38.24
N ALA A 364 -30.08 28.39 37.19
CA ALA A 364 -31.36 28.11 36.59
C ALA A 364 -31.44 26.62 36.24
N ALA A 365 -32.65 26.04 36.36
CA ALA A 365 -32.88 24.64 36.01
C ALA A 365 -32.67 24.42 34.48
N THR A 366 -32.07 23.31 34.14
CA THR A 366 -31.85 22.89 32.73
C THR A 366 -32.26 21.44 32.53
N GLN A 367 -32.69 21.14 31.32
CA GLN A 367 -32.98 19.77 30.91
C GLN A 367 -31.79 19.11 30.19
N ASN A 368 -30.82 19.93 29.73
CA ASN A 368 -29.69 19.44 28.96
C ASN A 368 -28.37 20.01 29.47
N ALA A 369 -27.36 19.16 29.55
CA ALA A 369 -26.00 19.59 29.83
C ALA A 369 -25.00 18.71 29.05
N ARG A 370 -23.77 19.24 28.90
CA ARG A 370 -22.62 18.51 28.35
C ARG A 370 -21.60 18.34 29.46
N MET A 371 -20.93 17.21 29.49
CA MET A 371 -19.72 17.08 30.28
C MET A 371 -18.60 17.82 29.59
N HIS A 372 -17.87 18.61 30.33
CA HIS A 372 -16.67 19.30 29.88
C HIS A 372 -15.55 19.00 30.87
N PHE A 373 -14.38 18.68 30.40
CA PHE A 373 -13.24 18.44 31.24
C PHE A 373 -11.94 18.91 30.58
N ALA A 374 -10.99 19.26 31.43
CA ALA A 374 -9.62 19.49 31.04
C ALA A 374 -8.71 18.60 31.87
N ALA A 375 -7.70 18.08 31.21
CA ALA A 375 -6.66 17.26 31.83
C ALA A 375 -5.29 17.73 31.36
N ASN A 376 -4.29 17.60 32.23
CA ASN A 376 -2.90 17.91 31.94
C ASN A 376 -2.01 16.82 32.55
#